data_19d93e35519f0e3d5f058644e51e9903
#
_entry.id   19d93e35519f0e3d5f058644e51e9903
#
_cell.length_a   1.000
_cell.length_b   1.000
_cell.length_c   1.000
_cell.angle_alpha   90.00
_cell.angle_beta   90.00
_cell.angle_gamma   90.00
#
_symmetry.space_group_name_H-M   'P 1'
#
loop_
_entity.id
_entity.type
_entity.pdbx_description
1 polymer ?
#
loop_
_entity_poly.entity_id
_entity_poly.type
_entity_poly.pdbx_seq_one_letter_code
_entity_poly.pdbx_strand_id
1 'polypeptide(L)'
;MEYVYLLLLLGVVIALCVLINRMTDRLKIPSLLLFIGLGIVFGVLLRPKIGNFTDYALGNVVCSICLVFVIFYGGFGTNYKEAKPVAPRAMLLSSIGTALTAGITGAGVYAIFRILPFGGIGWAESMLIGSVLCSTDAASVFNILRSRRLNLKYRTSSLLEMESGSNDPVSYMLTAVFVAVIMAQRGAGSAVGGWQIFGMLCAQIGFGALSGILFGILGIAVLKRFSLSMGQSSTIFIIALAMMAYAMPSVLPGLWAGNGYLAAYICGIMLGNAHIAQKRDAVRFFDALTGVAQMVIFFLLGLLATPEWLIRPQVIVPALLIFLFMTLISRPAAVSALLLPFRAKGNQIFVVSWAGLRGVASVVFAVYAVGLIGEEYLPYDLFSIVFCVVLLSMLVQGTLLPLLSKKSDMIAPGGDVLRTFNDYQEEGSVSFVKIVVGENHPWAGKKLKDCVMPREFLIVLIVRGEEVLVPNGETQVNAGDLLVTAAPEFENREEFGMYEEYLGEGHAYAGKAIKDLNLPQGVLIAMIKRGGGTVIPYGATELQSGDTLVCIRLT
;
A
#
# COMPACT_ATOMS: atom_id res chain seq x y z
N MET A 1 -4.37 -19.39 30.34
CA MET A 1 -5.75 -19.30 29.80
C MET A 1 -6.03 -17.95 29.13
N GLU A 2 -5.50 -16.83 29.61
CA GLU A 2 -5.75 -15.47 29.06
C GLU A 2 -5.36 -15.32 27.60
N TYR A 3 -4.20 -15.83 27.17
CA TYR A 3 -3.77 -15.72 25.77
C TYR A 3 -4.69 -16.48 24.78
N VAL A 4 -5.36 -17.55 25.21
CA VAL A 4 -6.29 -18.32 24.36
C VAL A 4 -7.54 -17.48 24.05
N TYR A 5 -8.06 -16.75 25.06
CA TYR A 5 -9.17 -15.83 24.85
C TYR A 5 -8.78 -14.65 23.97
N LEU A 6 -7.55 -14.16 24.09
CA LEU A 6 -7.02 -13.10 23.22
C LEU A 6 -6.93 -13.55 21.76
N LEU A 7 -6.41 -14.77 21.53
CA LEU A 7 -6.34 -15.35 20.19
C LEU A 7 -7.74 -15.59 19.59
N LEU A 8 -8.68 -16.09 20.40
CA LEU A 8 -10.05 -16.27 19.97
C LEU A 8 -10.69 -14.92 19.59
N LEU A 9 -10.53 -13.91 20.44
CA LEU A 9 -11.02 -12.56 20.21
C LEU A 9 -10.44 -11.99 18.90
N LEU A 10 -9.14 -12.07 18.73
CA LEU A 10 -8.46 -11.57 17.51
C LEU A 10 -8.97 -12.29 16.26
N GLY A 11 -9.11 -13.62 16.31
CA GLY A 11 -9.66 -14.40 15.20
C GLY A 11 -11.10 -14.03 14.86
N VAL A 12 -11.94 -13.86 15.86
CA VAL A 12 -13.35 -13.40 15.68
C VAL A 12 -13.39 -11.98 15.08
N VAL A 13 -12.55 -11.08 15.58
CA VAL A 13 -12.46 -9.70 15.07
C VAL A 13 -12.07 -9.66 13.61
N ILE A 14 -10.99 -10.37 13.23
CA ILE A 14 -10.54 -10.43 11.83
C ILE A 14 -11.63 -11.04 10.94
N ALA A 15 -12.26 -12.13 11.36
CA ALA A 15 -13.34 -12.76 10.61
C ALA A 15 -14.53 -11.80 10.41
N LEU A 16 -14.94 -11.10 11.47
CA LEU A 16 -16.00 -10.10 11.40
C LEU A 16 -15.63 -8.93 10.49
N CYS A 17 -14.39 -8.42 10.56
CA CYS A 17 -13.90 -7.36 9.68
C CYS A 17 -13.98 -7.77 8.19
N VAL A 18 -13.59 -9.00 7.86
CA VAL A 18 -13.67 -9.53 6.48
C VAL A 18 -15.14 -9.65 6.03
N LEU A 19 -16.02 -10.16 6.88
CA LEU A 19 -17.46 -10.26 6.56
C LEU A 19 -18.10 -8.88 6.37
N ILE A 20 -17.76 -7.94 7.24
CA ILE A 20 -18.23 -6.55 7.18
C ILE A 20 -17.72 -5.87 5.90
N ASN A 21 -16.49 -6.09 5.50
CA ASN A 21 -15.94 -5.52 4.27
C ASN A 21 -16.81 -5.88 3.05
N ARG A 22 -17.32 -7.11 2.98
CA ARG A 22 -18.25 -7.54 1.92
C ARG A 22 -19.62 -6.81 1.99
N MET A 23 -20.03 -6.34 3.16
CA MET A 23 -21.26 -5.58 3.34
C MET A 23 -21.13 -4.11 2.92
N THR A 24 -19.92 -3.54 2.98
CA THR A 24 -19.65 -2.13 2.62
C THR A 24 -19.97 -1.81 1.19
N ASP A 25 -19.76 -2.75 0.27
CA ASP A 25 -20.11 -2.60 -1.15
C ASP A 25 -21.60 -2.29 -1.35
N ARG A 26 -22.45 -2.80 -0.44
CA ARG A 26 -23.89 -2.54 -0.44
C ARG A 26 -24.26 -1.23 0.25
N LEU A 27 -23.61 -0.90 1.36
CA LEU A 27 -23.93 0.25 2.20
C LEU A 27 -23.36 1.58 1.68
N LYS A 28 -22.37 1.53 0.76
CA LYS A 28 -21.67 2.71 0.19
C LYS A 28 -20.95 3.57 1.24
N ILE A 29 -20.58 2.97 2.37
CA ILE A 29 -19.83 3.59 3.48
C ILE A 29 -18.39 3.06 3.42
N PRO A 30 -17.36 3.87 3.71
CA PRO A 30 -15.99 3.38 3.82
C PRO A 30 -15.88 2.25 4.85
N SER A 31 -15.27 1.11 4.48
CA SER A 31 -15.13 -0.08 5.36
C SER A 31 -14.42 0.23 6.68
N LEU A 32 -13.52 1.18 6.65
CA LEU A 32 -12.73 1.63 7.79
C LEU A 32 -13.60 2.13 8.96
N LEU A 33 -14.72 2.82 8.65
CA LEU A 33 -15.66 3.28 9.66
C LEU A 33 -16.37 2.12 10.38
N LEU A 34 -16.60 1.02 9.67
CA LEU A 34 -17.21 -0.16 10.28
C LEU A 34 -16.24 -0.90 11.20
N PHE A 35 -14.94 -0.91 10.88
CA PHE A 35 -13.92 -1.47 11.77
C PHE A 35 -13.80 -0.67 13.08
N ILE A 36 -13.86 0.66 12.98
CA ILE A 36 -13.93 1.53 14.15
C ILE A 36 -15.20 1.23 14.97
N GLY A 37 -16.36 1.17 14.31
CA GLY A 37 -17.61 0.85 14.97
C GLY A 37 -17.59 -0.49 15.70
N LEU A 38 -16.99 -1.51 15.07
CA LEU A 38 -16.77 -2.81 15.68
C LEU A 38 -15.89 -2.70 16.93
N GLY A 39 -14.76 -1.94 16.85
CA GLY A 39 -13.88 -1.68 17.99
C GLY A 39 -14.60 -1.01 19.15
N ILE A 40 -15.42 0.00 18.88
CA ILE A 40 -16.24 0.68 19.89
C ILE A 40 -17.23 -0.30 20.55
N VAL A 41 -17.94 -1.11 19.76
CA VAL A 41 -18.89 -2.11 20.27
C VAL A 41 -18.17 -3.11 21.18
N PHE A 42 -17.02 -3.63 20.76
CA PHE A 42 -16.24 -4.54 21.59
C PHE A 42 -15.71 -3.84 22.85
N GLY A 43 -15.26 -2.59 22.75
CA GLY A 43 -14.84 -1.78 23.90
C GLY A 43 -15.93 -1.66 24.95
N VAL A 44 -17.16 -1.37 24.53
CA VAL A 44 -18.33 -1.30 25.43
C VAL A 44 -18.69 -2.66 26.01
N LEU A 45 -18.68 -3.74 25.20
CA LEU A 45 -19.00 -5.10 25.64
C LEU A 45 -17.98 -5.68 26.62
N LEU A 46 -16.69 -5.37 26.44
CA LEU A 46 -15.60 -5.88 27.29
C LEU A 46 -15.41 -5.05 28.56
N ARG A 47 -15.89 -3.81 28.60
CA ARG A 47 -15.77 -2.88 29.74
C ARG A 47 -16.12 -3.47 31.11
N PRO A 48 -17.21 -4.28 31.26
CA PRO A 48 -17.54 -4.88 32.56
C PRO A 48 -16.49 -5.87 33.06
N LYS A 49 -15.67 -6.45 32.15
CA LYS A 49 -14.69 -7.49 32.49
C LYS A 49 -13.27 -6.95 32.66
N ILE A 50 -12.85 -6.00 31.81
CA ILE A 50 -11.47 -5.52 31.75
C ILE A 50 -11.35 -4.01 32.04
N GLY A 51 -12.46 -3.32 32.34
CA GLY A 51 -12.48 -1.86 32.46
C GLY A 51 -12.35 -1.15 31.10
N ASN A 52 -12.07 0.15 31.13
CA ASN A 52 -11.73 0.88 29.91
C ASN A 52 -10.36 0.43 29.43
N PHE A 53 -10.27 0.09 28.14
CA PHE A 53 -8.97 -0.16 27.51
C PHE A 53 -8.33 1.20 27.18
N THR A 54 -7.45 1.65 28.06
CA THR A 54 -6.74 2.95 27.95
C THR A 54 -5.22 2.76 27.89
N ASP A 55 -4.77 1.58 27.49
CA ASP A 55 -3.33 1.31 27.35
C ASP A 55 -2.82 1.88 26.01
N TYR A 56 -2.56 3.21 26.01
CA TYR A 56 -1.98 3.89 24.86
C TYR A 56 -0.56 3.41 24.53
N ALA A 57 0.18 2.88 25.51
CA ALA A 57 1.53 2.37 25.27
C ALA A 57 1.48 1.08 24.40
N LEU A 58 0.64 0.12 24.79
CA LEU A 58 0.39 -1.07 23.97
C LEU A 58 -0.22 -0.69 22.61
N GLY A 59 -1.21 0.22 22.62
CA GLY A 59 -1.83 0.74 21.41
C GLY A 59 -0.80 1.32 20.44
N ASN A 60 0.13 2.14 20.95
CA ASN A 60 1.20 2.73 20.15
C ASN A 60 2.11 1.66 19.52
N VAL A 61 2.54 0.64 20.28
CA VAL A 61 3.40 -0.43 19.75
C VAL A 61 2.72 -1.17 18.60
N VAL A 62 1.49 -1.63 18.81
CA VAL A 62 0.73 -2.39 17.78
C VAL A 62 0.47 -1.53 16.54
N CYS A 63 -0.03 -0.30 16.75
CA CYS A 63 -0.31 0.63 15.65
C CYS A 63 0.95 1.01 14.88
N SER A 64 2.07 1.23 15.56
CA SER A 64 3.33 1.59 14.91
C SER A 64 3.86 0.45 14.05
N ILE A 65 3.84 -0.79 14.53
CA ILE A 65 4.24 -1.97 13.74
C ILE A 65 3.37 -2.10 12.49
N CYS A 66 2.06 -1.99 12.64
CA CYS A 66 1.13 -2.05 11.52
C CYS A 66 1.37 -0.91 10.51
N LEU A 67 1.59 0.31 11.00
CA LEU A 67 1.81 1.49 10.16
C LEU A 67 3.12 1.41 9.38
N VAL A 68 4.17 0.75 9.92
CA VAL A 68 5.42 0.49 9.18
C VAL A 68 5.14 -0.25 7.87
N PHE A 69 4.33 -1.32 7.93
CA PHE A 69 4.00 -2.11 6.74
C PHE A 69 3.12 -1.33 5.76
N VAL A 70 2.18 -0.53 6.26
CA VAL A 70 1.33 0.33 5.43
C VAL A 70 2.18 1.36 4.66
N ILE A 71 3.09 2.06 5.35
CA ILE A 71 3.96 3.07 4.74
C ILE A 71 4.99 2.43 3.80
N PHE A 72 5.59 1.29 4.21
CA PHE A 72 6.50 0.55 3.35
C PHE A 72 5.82 0.12 2.04
N TYR A 73 4.60 -0.44 2.13
CA TYR A 73 3.86 -0.86 0.95
C TYR A 73 3.45 0.31 0.06
N GLY A 74 3.08 1.45 0.65
CA GLY A 74 2.85 2.70 -0.09
C GLY A 74 4.06 3.10 -0.95
N GLY A 75 5.28 2.96 -0.40
CA GLY A 75 6.52 3.15 -1.14
C GLY A 75 6.77 2.03 -2.17
N PHE A 76 6.64 0.77 -1.77
CA PHE A 76 6.88 -0.41 -2.60
C PHE A 76 5.95 -0.47 -3.82
N GLY A 77 4.71 -0.04 -3.64
CA GLY A 77 3.70 0.08 -4.70
C GLY A 77 3.94 1.22 -5.67
N THR A 78 4.69 2.26 -5.29
CA THR A 78 4.89 3.45 -6.13
C THR A 78 5.73 3.14 -7.37
N ASN A 79 5.11 3.19 -8.56
CA ASN A 79 5.81 3.06 -9.83
C ASN A 79 6.45 4.38 -10.24
N TYR A 80 7.79 4.46 -10.21
CA TYR A 80 8.53 5.69 -10.50
C TYR A 80 8.28 6.23 -11.91
N LYS A 81 8.09 5.37 -12.92
CA LYS A 81 7.84 5.81 -14.31
C LYS A 81 6.52 6.56 -14.42
N GLU A 82 5.48 6.06 -13.76
CA GLU A 82 4.15 6.68 -13.72
C GLU A 82 4.11 7.90 -12.80
N ALA A 83 4.86 7.86 -11.69
CA ALA A 83 4.95 8.94 -10.73
C ALA A 83 5.78 10.14 -11.23
N LYS A 84 6.81 9.91 -12.05
CA LYS A 84 7.76 10.93 -12.52
C LYS A 84 7.12 12.24 -13.00
N PRO A 85 6.04 12.25 -13.82
CA PRO A 85 5.43 13.50 -14.29
C PRO A 85 4.75 14.34 -13.20
N VAL A 86 4.32 13.69 -12.09
CA VAL A 86 3.65 14.36 -10.97
C VAL A 86 4.56 14.53 -9.76
N ALA A 87 5.72 13.85 -9.72
CA ALA A 87 6.63 13.79 -8.59
C ALA A 87 7.04 15.16 -8.03
N PRO A 88 7.43 16.18 -8.83
CA PRO A 88 7.81 17.48 -8.25
C PRO A 88 6.67 18.15 -7.48
N ARG A 89 5.43 18.05 -8.00
CA ARG A 89 4.24 18.62 -7.35
C ARG A 89 3.85 17.82 -6.12
N ALA A 90 3.90 16.49 -6.21
CA ALA A 90 3.57 15.60 -5.11
C ALA A 90 4.58 15.75 -3.96
N MET A 91 5.89 15.78 -4.25
CA MET A 91 6.93 15.98 -3.23
C MET A 91 6.83 17.36 -2.55
N LEU A 92 6.48 18.40 -3.31
CA LEU A 92 6.28 19.72 -2.74
C LEU A 92 5.05 19.75 -1.82
N LEU A 93 3.95 19.10 -2.22
CA LEU A 93 2.74 18.99 -1.39
C LEU A 93 2.97 18.13 -0.15
N SER A 94 3.66 17.00 -0.27
CA SER A 94 3.90 16.08 0.84
C SER A 94 4.94 16.59 1.85
N SER A 95 5.81 17.51 1.47
CA SER A 95 6.81 18.11 2.39
C SER A 95 6.38 19.49 2.86
N ILE A 96 6.56 20.50 2.03
CA ILE A 96 6.23 21.90 2.39
C ILE A 96 4.71 22.07 2.58
N GLY A 97 3.89 21.42 1.75
CA GLY A 97 2.42 21.47 1.85
C GLY A 97 1.92 20.89 3.16
N THR A 98 2.50 19.78 3.60
CA THR A 98 2.19 19.15 4.89
C THR A 98 2.61 20.07 6.04
N ALA A 99 3.82 20.63 6.00
CA ALA A 99 4.30 21.57 7.02
C ALA A 99 3.44 22.86 7.09
N LEU A 100 3.06 23.42 5.93
CA LEU A 100 2.15 24.58 5.86
C LEU A 100 0.77 24.22 6.43
N THR A 101 0.24 23.06 6.06
CA THR A 101 -1.05 22.58 6.59
C THR A 101 -0.98 22.40 8.10
N ALA A 102 0.11 21.81 8.64
CA ALA A 102 0.33 21.68 10.08
C ALA A 102 0.37 23.04 10.77
N GLY A 103 1.16 23.97 10.25
CA GLY A 103 1.31 25.32 10.82
C GLY A 103 0.01 26.13 10.80
N ILE A 104 -0.67 26.17 9.66
CA ILE A 104 -1.96 26.89 9.54
C ILE A 104 -3.02 26.25 10.43
N THR A 105 -3.09 24.90 10.45
CA THR A 105 -4.04 24.19 11.31
C THR A 105 -3.73 24.43 12.78
N GLY A 106 -2.45 24.35 13.20
CA GLY A 106 -2.04 24.61 14.57
C GLY A 106 -2.36 26.04 15.02
N ALA A 107 -2.13 27.04 14.16
CA ALA A 107 -2.52 28.43 14.43
C ALA A 107 -4.05 28.56 14.56
N GLY A 108 -4.82 27.89 13.69
CA GLY A 108 -6.28 27.85 13.79
C GLY A 108 -6.77 27.18 15.06
N VAL A 109 -6.16 26.06 15.45
CA VAL A 109 -6.45 25.36 16.71
C VAL A 109 -6.20 26.29 17.92
N TYR A 110 -5.06 26.98 17.93
CA TYR A 110 -4.76 27.96 18.99
C TYR A 110 -5.83 29.06 19.09
N ALA A 111 -6.27 29.61 17.95
CA ALA A 111 -7.32 30.62 17.91
C ALA A 111 -8.68 30.06 18.36
N ILE A 112 -9.05 28.85 17.92
CA ILE A 112 -10.30 28.19 18.30
C ILE A 112 -10.38 28.01 19.83
N PHE A 113 -9.31 27.48 20.45
CA PHE A 113 -9.31 27.27 21.90
C PHE A 113 -9.22 28.58 22.73
N ARG A 114 -8.80 29.67 22.12
CA ARG A 114 -8.90 31.02 22.76
C ARG A 114 -10.33 31.55 22.80
N ILE A 115 -11.15 31.16 21.85
CA ILE A 115 -12.56 31.59 21.73
C ILE A 115 -13.47 30.70 22.56
N LEU A 116 -13.14 29.38 22.64
CA LEU A 116 -13.97 28.42 23.35
C LEU A 116 -13.84 28.54 24.87
N PRO A 117 -14.94 28.34 25.63
CA PRO A 117 -14.97 28.43 27.10
C PRO A 117 -14.40 27.20 27.80
N PHE A 118 -13.61 26.35 27.08
CA PHE A 118 -13.12 25.05 27.60
C PHE A 118 -11.69 25.12 28.15
N GLY A 119 -11.12 26.29 28.25
CA GLY A 119 -9.72 26.50 28.65
C GLY A 119 -8.79 26.68 27.45
N GLY A 120 -7.77 27.51 27.60
CA GLY A 120 -6.76 27.76 26.57
C GLY A 120 -5.76 26.61 26.50
N ILE A 121 -5.24 26.36 25.31
CA ILE A 121 -4.10 25.47 25.10
C ILE A 121 -2.87 26.27 24.72
N GLY A 122 -1.68 25.74 25.01
CA GLY A 122 -0.42 26.36 24.63
C GLY A 122 -0.16 26.31 23.12
N TRP A 123 0.79 27.11 22.67
CA TRP A 123 1.18 27.14 21.28
C TRP A 123 1.74 25.77 20.80
N ALA A 124 2.59 25.13 21.62
CA ALA A 124 3.20 23.84 21.28
C ALA A 124 2.16 22.72 21.14
N GLU A 125 1.17 22.67 22.05
CA GLU A 125 0.08 21.70 21.99
C GLU A 125 -0.82 21.94 20.76
N SER A 126 -1.08 23.20 20.41
CA SER A 126 -1.85 23.54 19.20
C SER A 126 -1.13 23.10 17.93
N MET A 127 0.19 23.30 17.87
CA MET A 127 1.03 22.83 16.78
C MET A 127 1.12 21.30 16.73
N LEU A 128 1.09 20.64 17.89
CA LEU A 128 1.01 19.17 17.96
C LEU A 128 -0.27 18.66 17.29
N ILE A 129 -1.44 19.23 17.59
CA ILE A 129 -2.71 18.87 16.93
C ILE A 129 -2.60 19.10 15.42
N GLY A 130 -2.07 20.25 14.99
CA GLY A 130 -1.84 20.55 13.58
C GLY A 130 -0.93 19.53 12.89
N SER A 131 0.14 19.10 13.56
CA SER A 131 1.13 18.14 13.04
C SER A 131 0.55 16.73 12.92
N VAL A 132 -0.22 16.30 13.90
CA VAL A 132 -0.92 15.00 13.89
C VAL A 132 -1.97 14.95 12.78
N LEU A 133 -2.70 16.04 12.56
CA LEU A 133 -3.77 16.12 11.58
C LEU A 133 -3.32 16.46 10.16
N CYS A 134 -2.05 16.76 9.89
CA CYS A 134 -1.63 17.20 8.55
C CYS A 134 -1.43 16.04 7.56
N SER A 135 -1.27 14.79 8.01
CA SER A 135 -1.25 13.59 7.15
C SER A 135 -2.57 13.39 6.40
N THR A 136 -2.52 12.87 5.17
CA THR A 136 -3.70 12.57 4.34
C THR A 136 -3.73 11.10 3.95
N ASP A 137 -4.91 10.55 3.68
CA ASP A 137 -5.15 9.13 3.36
C ASP A 137 -5.65 8.94 1.93
N ALA A 138 -4.74 8.65 1.00
CA ALA A 138 -5.11 8.35 -0.37
C ALA A 138 -5.78 6.98 -0.53
N ALA A 139 -5.48 6.01 0.33
CA ALA A 139 -6.08 4.69 0.21
C ALA A 139 -7.61 4.78 0.32
N SER A 140 -8.11 5.55 1.28
CA SER A 140 -9.55 5.84 1.41
C SER A 140 -10.11 6.59 0.19
N VAL A 141 -9.37 7.58 -0.34
CA VAL A 141 -9.75 8.31 -1.57
C VAL A 141 -9.91 7.34 -2.74
N PHE A 142 -8.92 6.47 -2.96
CA PHE A 142 -8.95 5.51 -4.06
C PHE A 142 -10.05 4.49 -3.90
N ASN A 143 -10.25 3.94 -2.71
CA ASN A 143 -11.35 3.01 -2.44
C ASN A 143 -12.72 3.62 -2.79
N ILE A 144 -12.92 4.89 -2.42
CA ILE A 144 -14.17 5.63 -2.73
C ILE A 144 -14.33 5.87 -4.23
N LEU A 145 -13.27 6.32 -4.92
CA LEU A 145 -13.33 6.60 -6.35
C LEU A 145 -13.46 5.32 -7.17
N ARG A 146 -12.75 4.25 -6.79
CA ARG A 146 -12.79 2.93 -7.44
C ARG A 146 -14.17 2.27 -7.29
N SER A 147 -14.77 2.28 -6.11
CA SER A 147 -16.12 1.75 -5.87
C SER A 147 -17.20 2.45 -6.72
N ARG A 148 -16.93 3.70 -7.13
CA ARG A 148 -17.82 4.50 -8.01
C ARG A 148 -17.37 4.52 -9.47
N ARG A 149 -16.30 3.81 -9.83
CA ARG A 149 -15.71 3.77 -11.19
C ARG A 149 -15.38 5.16 -11.73
N LEU A 150 -14.78 6.02 -10.91
CA LEU A 150 -14.43 7.40 -11.28
C LEU A 150 -12.92 7.54 -11.45
N ASN A 151 -12.48 8.11 -12.55
CA ASN A 151 -11.09 8.50 -12.79
C ASN A 151 -10.96 10.02 -12.83
N LEU A 152 -9.86 10.57 -12.27
CA LEU A 152 -9.64 12.01 -12.18
C LEU A 152 -8.78 12.53 -13.34
N LYS A 153 -9.17 13.69 -13.91
CA LYS A 153 -8.40 14.40 -14.96
C LYS A 153 -7.02 14.84 -14.44
N TYR A 154 -6.11 15.17 -15.35
CA TYR A 154 -4.80 15.80 -15.12
C TYR A 154 -3.86 14.97 -14.24
N ARG A 155 -3.97 13.63 -14.25
CA ARG A 155 -3.21 12.72 -13.39
C ARG A 155 -3.35 13.05 -11.89
N THR A 156 -4.50 13.59 -11.51
CA THR A 156 -4.76 13.99 -10.12
C THR A 156 -4.76 12.78 -9.19
N SER A 157 -5.18 11.62 -9.66
CA SER A 157 -5.10 10.37 -8.89
C SER A 157 -3.65 10.06 -8.51
N SER A 158 -2.74 9.98 -9.48
CA SER A 158 -1.31 9.73 -9.23
C SER A 158 -0.66 10.80 -8.33
N LEU A 159 -1.11 12.07 -8.46
CA LEU A 159 -0.66 13.16 -7.59
C LEU A 159 -1.05 12.90 -6.13
N LEU A 160 -2.32 12.54 -5.89
CA LEU A 160 -2.84 12.27 -4.54
C LEU A 160 -2.19 11.03 -3.92
N GLU A 161 -1.98 9.99 -4.71
CA GLU A 161 -1.34 8.75 -4.26
C GLU A 161 0.09 9.00 -3.79
N MET A 162 0.89 9.69 -4.61
CA MET A 162 2.27 10.00 -4.27
C MET A 162 2.36 11.01 -3.12
N GLU A 163 1.50 12.01 -3.07
CA GLU A 163 1.44 12.97 -1.97
C GLU A 163 1.17 12.26 -0.65
N SER A 164 0.11 11.48 -0.60
CA SER A 164 -0.33 10.83 0.64
C SER A 164 0.66 9.77 1.13
N GLY A 165 1.23 8.95 0.23
CA GLY A 165 2.23 7.96 0.63
C GLY A 165 3.51 8.57 1.24
N SER A 166 3.83 9.83 0.90
CA SER A 166 5.04 10.52 1.35
C SER A 166 4.82 11.58 2.44
N ASN A 167 3.58 11.95 2.77
CA ASN A 167 3.32 12.97 3.79
C ASN A 167 3.27 12.40 5.22
N ASP A 168 3.00 11.10 5.40
CA ASP A 168 2.99 10.44 6.72
C ASP A 168 4.32 10.57 7.46
N PRO A 169 5.48 10.29 6.83
CA PRO A 169 6.77 10.54 7.45
C PRO A 169 7.00 11.99 7.88
N VAL A 170 6.49 12.96 7.12
CA VAL A 170 6.61 14.39 7.46
C VAL A 170 5.72 14.76 8.64
N SER A 171 4.48 14.25 8.66
CA SER A 171 3.56 14.42 9.78
C SER A 171 4.13 13.84 11.08
N TYR A 172 4.69 12.61 11.02
CA TYR A 172 5.38 11.99 12.16
C TYR A 172 6.55 12.85 12.65
N MET A 173 7.38 13.35 11.73
CA MET A 173 8.53 14.19 12.05
C MET A 173 8.11 15.44 12.82
N LEU A 174 7.09 16.15 12.35
CA LEU A 174 6.56 17.33 13.03
C LEU A 174 5.94 16.97 14.39
N THR A 175 5.19 15.86 14.46
CA THR A 175 4.60 15.36 15.71
C THR A 175 5.68 15.07 16.74
N ALA A 176 6.74 14.35 16.38
CA ALA A 176 7.85 14.01 17.27
C ALA A 176 8.58 15.26 17.78
N VAL A 177 8.74 16.29 16.94
CA VAL A 177 9.32 17.58 17.35
C VAL A 177 8.45 18.26 18.41
N PHE A 178 7.14 18.38 18.19
CA PHE A 178 6.27 19.05 19.16
C PHE A 178 6.07 18.23 20.44
N VAL A 179 6.10 16.90 20.38
CA VAL A 179 6.16 16.05 21.57
C VAL A 179 7.41 16.38 22.39
N ALA A 180 8.59 16.44 21.75
CA ALA A 180 9.84 16.78 22.43
C ALA A 180 9.82 18.20 23.04
N VAL A 181 9.25 19.18 22.33
CA VAL A 181 9.08 20.55 22.84
C VAL A 181 8.18 20.57 24.07
N ILE A 182 7.05 19.88 24.06
CA ILE A 182 6.11 19.81 25.18
C ILE A 182 6.76 19.13 26.39
N MET A 183 7.45 18.02 26.19
CA MET A 183 8.16 17.32 27.25
C MET A 183 9.27 18.19 27.87
N ALA A 184 10.03 18.92 27.06
CA ALA A 184 11.05 19.84 27.53
C ALA A 184 10.44 21.01 28.36
N GLN A 185 9.32 21.60 27.94
CA GLN A 185 8.60 22.63 28.67
C GLN A 185 8.11 22.16 30.06
N ARG A 186 7.90 20.88 30.23
CA ARG A 186 7.44 20.23 31.46
C ARG A 186 8.58 19.72 32.36
N GLY A 187 9.82 20.01 31.99
CA GLY A 187 11.00 19.59 32.77
C GLY A 187 11.35 18.11 32.61
N ALA A 188 10.69 17.37 31.71
CA ALA A 188 10.96 15.98 31.42
C ALA A 188 12.06 15.80 30.35
N GLY A 189 12.82 16.84 30.00
CA GLY A 189 13.88 16.79 28.98
C GLY A 189 14.76 18.06 29.01
N SER A 190 15.79 18.05 28.14
CA SER A 190 16.62 19.24 27.94
C SER A 190 15.82 20.35 27.27
N ALA A 191 16.07 21.60 27.64
CA ALA A 191 15.44 22.76 26.99
C ALA A 191 15.66 22.70 25.47
N VAL A 192 14.58 22.76 24.69
CA VAL A 192 14.62 22.67 23.23
C VAL A 192 14.50 24.05 22.62
N GLY A 193 15.62 24.61 22.17
CA GLY A 193 15.67 25.87 21.43
C GLY A 193 15.47 25.68 19.93
N GLY A 194 15.26 26.80 19.22
CA GLY A 194 15.02 26.74 17.77
C GLY A 194 16.11 26.04 16.96
N TRP A 195 17.38 26.16 17.38
CA TRP A 195 18.51 25.47 16.73
C TRP A 195 18.49 23.94 16.94
N GLN A 196 18.04 23.50 18.09
CA GLN A 196 17.86 22.08 18.39
C GLN A 196 16.70 21.49 17.60
N ILE A 197 15.59 22.24 17.44
CA ILE A 197 14.48 21.83 16.55
C ILE A 197 14.98 21.63 15.11
N PHE A 198 15.76 22.58 14.61
CA PHE A 198 16.37 22.46 13.27
C PHE A 198 17.28 21.24 13.19
N GLY A 199 18.12 21.00 14.19
CA GLY A 199 18.98 19.82 14.29
C GLY A 199 18.17 18.52 14.30
N MET A 200 17.07 18.44 15.06
CA MET A 200 16.15 17.28 15.06
C MET A 200 15.56 17.01 13.68
N LEU A 201 15.09 18.04 12.98
CA LEU A 201 14.55 17.90 11.64
C LEU A 201 15.60 17.37 10.66
N CYS A 202 16.81 17.93 10.70
CA CYS A 202 17.92 17.46 9.88
C CYS A 202 18.32 16.00 10.20
N ALA A 203 18.35 15.64 11.48
CA ALA A 203 18.65 14.27 11.93
C ALA A 203 17.57 13.28 11.46
N GLN A 204 16.30 13.61 11.66
CA GLN A 204 15.20 12.77 11.23
C GLN A 204 15.21 12.50 9.72
N ILE A 205 15.43 13.55 8.90
CA ILE A 205 15.52 13.42 7.45
C ILE A 205 16.80 12.67 7.06
N GLY A 206 17.94 13.08 7.60
CA GLY A 206 19.25 12.54 7.21
C GLY A 206 19.40 11.06 7.57
N PHE A 207 19.20 10.70 8.84
CA PHE A 207 19.31 9.31 9.28
C PHE A 207 18.18 8.43 8.74
N GLY A 208 16.96 8.97 8.59
CA GLY A 208 15.86 8.26 7.96
C GLY A 208 16.14 7.93 6.49
N ALA A 209 16.59 8.92 5.71
CA ALA A 209 16.95 8.71 4.31
C ALA A 209 18.14 7.77 4.16
N LEU A 210 19.20 7.94 4.97
CA LEU A 210 20.39 7.10 4.93
C LEU A 210 20.05 5.63 5.21
N SER A 211 19.26 5.36 6.25
CA SER A 211 18.79 4.01 6.58
C SER A 211 17.95 3.40 5.46
N GLY A 212 16.97 4.16 4.92
CA GLY A 212 16.12 3.67 3.84
C GLY A 212 16.92 3.33 2.57
N ILE A 213 17.87 4.18 2.20
CA ILE A 213 18.77 3.94 1.06
C ILE A 213 19.69 2.73 1.32
N LEU A 214 20.27 2.62 2.51
CA LEU A 214 21.15 1.52 2.88
C LEU A 214 20.44 0.17 2.75
N PHE A 215 19.29 0.03 3.40
CA PHE A 215 18.52 -1.22 3.35
C PHE A 215 17.89 -1.47 1.97
N GLY A 216 17.56 -0.42 1.23
CA GLY A 216 17.12 -0.53 -0.16
C GLY A 216 18.22 -1.09 -1.07
N ILE A 217 19.45 -0.55 -1.01
CA ILE A 217 20.60 -1.05 -1.77
C ILE A 217 20.95 -2.48 -1.35
N LEU A 218 21.05 -2.74 -0.05
CA LEU A 218 21.32 -4.07 0.49
C LEU A 218 20.29 -5.09 -0.01
N GLY A 219 19.02 -4.74 0.07
CA GLY A 219 17.94 -5.59 -0.39
C GLY A 219 18.01 -5.91 -1.87
N ILE A 220 18.22 -4.90 -2.71
CA ILE A 220 18.40 -5.09 -4.16
C ILE A 220 19.61 -5.97 -4.45
N ALA A 221 20.74 -5.74 -3.77
CA ALA A 221 21.97 -6.50 -3.98
C ALA A 221 21.79 -7.98 -3.61
N VAL A 222 21.17 -8.26 -2.46
CA VAL A 222 20.90 -9.63 -1.99
C VAL A 222 19.90 -10.34 -2.88
N LEU A 223 18.75 -9.70 -3.21
CA LEU A 223 17.72 -10.31 -4.02
C LEU A 223 18.14 -10.58 -5.47
N LYS A 224 19.08 -9.78 -6.01
CA LYS A 224 19.67 -10.04 -7.34
C LYS A 224 20.76 -11.12 -7.33
N ARG A 225 21.59 -11.16 -6.27
CA ARG A 225 22.75 -12.07 -6.21
C ARG A 225 22.37 -13.48 -5.77
N PHE A 226 21.46 -13.57 -4.80
CA PHE A 226 20.95 -14.86 -4.32
C PHE A 226 19.61 -15.11 -4.99
N SER A 227 19.60 -16.06 -5.96
CA SER A 227 18.35 -16.61 -6.46
C SER A 227 17.71 -17.37 -5.28
N LEU A 228 16.93 -16.64 -4.46
CA LEU A 228 16.13 -17.24 -3.40
C LEU A 228 15.07 -18.11 -4.11
N SER A 229 15.35 -19.39 -4.18
CA SER A 229 14.65 -20.38 -5.01
C SER A 229 13.17 -20.62 -4.67
N MET A 230 12.68 -19.96 -3.62
CA MET A 230 11.25 -19.96 -3.25
C MET A 230 10.76 -18.52 -3.12
N GLY A 231 9.68 -18.17 -3.82
CA GLY A 231 9.07 -16.82 -3.76
C GLY A 231 8.72 -16.33 -2.36
N GLN A 232 8.40 -17.28 -1.47
CA GLN A 232 8.17 -17.00 -0.06
C GLN A 232 9.41 -16.44 0.65
N SER A 233 10.60 -16.97 0.37
CA SER A 233 11.85 -16.51 1.00
C SER A 233 12.19 -15.06 0.64
N SER A 234 11.93 -14.65 -0.59
CA SER A 234 12.10 -13.25 -1.03
C SER A 234 11.16 -12.31 -0.29
N THR A 235 9.90 -12.69 -0.14
CA THR A 235 8.88 -11.90 0.57
C THR A 235 9.22 -11.74 2.05
N ILE A 236 9.63 -12.84 2.73
CA ILE A 236 10.05 -12.81 4.14
C ILE A 236 11.27 -11.90 4.32
N PHE A 237 12.24 -11.97 3.39
CA PHE A 237 13.41 -11.10 3.44
C PHE A 237 13.03 -9.62 3.26
N ILE A 238 12.09 -9.29 2.37
CA ILE A 238 11.59 -7.92 2.21
C ILE A 238 10.91 -7.42 3.49
N ILE A 239 10.14 -8.27 4.21
CA ILE A 239 9.57 -7.94 5.52
C ILE A 239 10.68 -7.56 6.52
N ALA A 240 11.72 -8.38 6.61
CA ALA A 240 12.85 -8.12 7.49
C ALA A 240 13.55 -6.80 7.15
N LEU A 241 13.73 -6.50 5.86
CA LEU A 241 14.31 -5.22 5.41
C LEU A 241 13.44 -4.03 5.80
N ALA A 242 12.12 -4.12 5.67
CA ALA A 242 11.19 -3.07 6.07
C ALA A 242 11.30 -2.78 7.59
N MET A 243 11.36 -3.83 8.40
CA MET A 243 11.51 -3.71 9.86
C MET A 243 12.88 -3.12 10.24
N MET A 244 13.96 -3.59 9.63
CA MET A 244 15.31 -3.07 9.89
C MET A 244 15.46 -1.62 9.44
N ALA A 245 14.93 -1.25 8.27
CA ALA A 245 14.95 0.12 7.77
C ALA A 245 14.25 1.07 8.74
N TYR A 246 13.09 0.67 9.28
CA TYR A 246 12.36 1.45 10.28
C TYR A 246 13.09 1.54 11.62
N ALA A 247 13.60 0.42 12.12
CA ALA A 247 14.15 0.35 13.47
C ALA A 247 15.50 1.03 13.60
N MET A 248 16.38 0.90 12.59
CA MET A 248 17.76 1.38 12.70
C MET A 248 17.90 2.88 13.00
N PRO A 249 17.21 3.81 12.34
CA PRO A 249 17.33 5.23 12.66
C PRO A 249 16.75 5.57 14.03
N SER A 250 15.83 4.75 14.55
CA SER A 250 15.19 4.95 15.86
C SER A 250 16.05 4.45 17.03
N VAL A 251 17.12 3.69 16.77
CA VAL A 251 18.08 3.24 17.81
C VAL A 251 18.93 4.40 18.34
N LEU A 252 19.11 5.45 17.54
CA LEU A 252 19.86 6.63 17.98
C LEU A 252 19.06 7.37 19.09
N PRO A 253 19.70 7.66 20.24
CA PRO A 253 19.00 8.22 21.38
C PRO A 253 18.66 9.71 21.24
N GLY A 254 17.54 10.12 21.81
CA GLY A 254 17.17 11.51 22.04
C GLY A 254 16.97 12.33 20.77
N LEU A 255 17.54 13.52 20.72
CA LEU A 255 17.38 14.48 19.63
C LEU A 255 17.94 14.03 18.28
N TRP A 256 18.75 12.97 18.25
CA TRP A 256 19.39 12.43 17.06
C TRP A 256 18.64 11.24 16.47
N ALA A 257 17.50 10.87 17.03
CA ALA A 257 16.68 9.80 16.48
C ALA A 257 16.25 10.14 15.05
N GLY A 258 16.48 9.21 14.12
CA GLY A 258 16.05 9.34 12.72
C GLY A 258 14.58 8.96 12.54
N ASN A 259 14.01 9.31 11.38
CA ASN A 259 12.64 8.98 11.04
C ASN A 259 12.54 7.57 10.41
N GLY A 260 12.08 6.59 11.20
CA GLY A 260 11.90 5.22 10.75
C GLY A 260 10.84 5.06 9.65
N TYR A 261 9.77 5.85 9.68
CA TYR A 261 8.74 5.81 8.62
C TYR A 261 9.27 6.32 7.28
N LEU A 262 10.10 7.37 7.30
CA LEU A 262 10.79 7.84 6.10
C LEU A 262 11.73 6.77 5.53
N ALA A 263 12.46 6.08 6.41
CA ALA A 263 13.35 5.01 6.02
C ALA A 263 12.59 3.83 5.39
N ALA A 264 11.48 3.40 6.00
CA ALA A 264 10.64 2.33 5.46
C ALA A 264 10.04 2.72 4.09
N TYR A 265 9.57 3.95 3.93
CA TYR A 265 9.03 4.46 2.67
C TYR A 265 10.08 4.47 1.54
N ILE A 266 11.28 5.02 1.81
CA ILE A 266 12.39 5.06 0.83
C ILE A 266 12.85 3.65 0.46
N CYS A 267 13.02 2.76 1.44
CA CYS A 267 13.35 1.36 1.21
C CYS A 267 12.29 0.69 0.33
N GLY A 268 11.00 0.94 0.60
CA GLY A 268 9.87 0.48 -0.20
C GLY A 268 9.98 0.95 -1.65
N ILE A 269 10.16 2.26 -1.91
CA ILE A 269 10.31 2.80 -3.27
C ILE A 269 11.46 2.13 -4.01
N MET A 270 12.61 1.95 -3.37
CA MET A 270 13.79 1.36 -4.01
C MET A 270 13.55 -0.10 -4.40
N LEU A 271 13.02 -0.91 -3.49
CA LEU A 271 12.69 -2.31 -3.75
C LEU A 271 11.55 -2.45 -4.76
N GLY A 272 10.53 -1.61 -4.64
CA GLY A 272 9.37 -1.58 -5.54
C GLY A 272 9.72 -1.24 -6.99
N ASN A 273 10.76 -0.46 -7.25
CA ASN A 273 11.21 -0.11 -8.60
C ASN A 273 12.38 -0.96 -9.10
N ALA A 274 12.88 -1.89 -8.29
CA ALA A 274 13.90 -2.83 -8.70
C ALA A 274 13.31 -4.00 -9.49
N HIS A 275 14.12 -4.54 -10.43
CA HIS A 275 13.77 -5.79 -11.12
C HIS A 275 14.11 -6.96 -10.18
N ILE A 276 13.14 -7.41 -9.42
CA ILE A 276 13.22 -8.51 -8.45
C ILE A 276 12.39 -9.67 -9.00
N ALA A 277 12.95 -10.88 -8.96
CA ALA A 277 12.20 -12.08 -9.28
C ALA A 277 10.99 -12.23 -8.34
N GLN A 278 9.87 -12.67 -8.87
CA GLN A 278 8.63 -12.92 -8.10
C GLN A 278 8.07 -11.68 -7.35
N LYS A 279 8.28 -10.50 -7.89
CA LYS A 279 7.76 -9.24 -7.32
C LYS A 279 6.25 -9.25 -7.13
N ARG A 280 5.50 -9.91 -8.03
CA ARG A 280 4.03 -10.04 -7.94
C ARG A 280 3.59 -10.72 -6.65
N ASP A 281 4.27 -11.78 -6.23
CA ASP A 281 3.93 -12.49 -4.99
C ASP A 281 4.14 -11.59 -3.77
N ALA A 282 5.22 -10.80 -3.78
CA ALA A 282 5.47 -9.81 -2.73
C ALA A 282 4.39 -8.72 -2.71
N VAL A 283 3.97 -8.19 -3.87
CA VAL A 283 2.89 -7.18 -3.98
C VAL A 283 1.59 -7.75 -3.39
N ARG A 284 1.15 -8.94 -3.82
CA ARG A 284 -0.07 -9.59 -3.30
C ARG A 284 -0.01 -9.84 -1.80
N PHE A 285 1.14 -10.28 -1.32
CA PHE A 285 1.34 -10.51 0.11
C PHE A 285 1.25 -9.20 0.92
N PHE A 286 1.94 -8.15 0.49
CA PHE A 286 1.91 -6.86 1.18
C PHE A 286 0.55 -6.19 1.08
N ASP A 287 -0.18 -6.35 -0.01
CA ASP A 287 -1.56 -5.87 -0.13
C ASP A 287 -2.46 -6.52 0.93
N ALA A 288 -2.41 -7.85 1.06
CA ALA A 288 -3.15 -8.55 2.10
C ALA A 288 -2.69 -8.15 3.52
N LEU A 289 -1.37 -8.04 3.76
CA LEU A 289 -0.81 -7.66 5.05
C LEU A 289 -1.25 -6.25 5.46
N THR A 290 -1.21 -5.29 4.53
CA THR A 290 -1.66 -3.91 4.81
C THR A 290 -3.16 -3.83 5.04
N GLY A 291 -3.94 -4.64 4.34
CA GLY A 291 -5.37 -4.78 4.62
C GLY A 291 -5.64 -5.23 6.06
N VAL A 292 -4.95 -6.29 6.51
CA VAL A 292 -5.05 -6.77 7.90
C VAL A 292 -4.53 -5.70 8.88
N ALA A 293 -3.40 -5.06 8.58
CA ALA A 293 -2.85 -3.99 9.43
C ALA A 293 -3.84 -2.85 9.62
N GLN A 294 -4.49 -2.40 8.56
CA GLN A 294 -5.53 -1.36 8.64
C GLN A 294 -6.73 -1.83 9.48
N MET A 295 -7.21 -3.06 9.30
CA MET A 295 -8.29 -3.62 10.13
C MET A 295 -7.91 -3.59 11.61
N VAL A 296 -6.70 -4.05 11.95
CA VAL A 296 -6.20 -4.08 13.34
C VAL A 296 -6.09 -2.67 13.92
N ILE A 297 -5.51 -1.73 13.17
CA ILE A 297 -5.39 -0.33 13.64
C ILE A 297 -6.77 0.26 13.90
N PHE A 298 -7.68 0.24 12.92
CA PHE A 298 -8.99 0.87 13.07
C PHE A 298 -9.86 0.21 14.16
N PHE A 299 -9.75 -1.10 14.30
CA PHE A 299 -10.41 -1.81 15.39
C PHE A 299 -9.83 -1.37 16.75
N LEU A 300 -8.50 -1.34 16.89
CA LEU A 300 -7.84 -0.95 18.12
C LEU A 300 -8.13 0.52 18.48
N LEU A 301 -8.17 1.41 17.49
CA LEU A 301 -8.57 2.80 17.68
C LEU A 301 -10.01 2.92 18.15
N GLY A 302 -10.91 2.09 17.63
CA GLY A 302 -12.27 1.99 18.12
C GLY A 302 -12.36 1.46 19.55
N LEU A 303 -11.48 0.51 19.91
CA LEU A 303 -11.41 -0.06 21.26
C LEU A 303 -10.90 0.96 22.29
N LEU A 304 -9.92 1.80 21.91
CA LEU A 304 -9.41 2.92 22.72
C LEU A 304 -10.43 4.05 22.88
N ALA A 305 -11.35 4.19 21.94
CA ALA A 305 -12.34 5.26 21.95
C ALA A 305 -13.45 4.99 22.99
N THR A 306 -13.65 5.92 23.90
CA THR A 306 -14.75 5.86 24.88
C THR A 306 -15.91 6.70 24.38
N PRO A 307 -17.07 6.11 24.00
CA PRO A 307 -18.18 6.83 23.38
C PRO A 307 -18.70 8.02 24.20
N GLU A 308 -18.71 7.87 25.53
CA GLU A 308 -19.16 8.92 26.47
C GLU A 308 -18.26 10.16 26.42
N TRP A 309 -16.99 10.01 26.08
CA TRP A 309 -16.03 11.12 25.96
C TRP A 309 -16.15 11.79 24.60
N LEU A 310 -16.41 11.01 23.53
CA LEU A 310 -16.53 11.54 22.17
C LEU A 310 -17.68 12.53 22.00
N ILE A 311 -18.78 12.34 22.73
CA ILE A 311 -19.97 13.21 22.66
C ILE A 311 -19.91 14.41 23.60
N ARG A 312 -18.87 14.54 24.43
CA ARG A 312 -18.73 15.71 25.32
C ARG A 312 -18.52 16.99 24.51
N PRO A 313 -19.16 18.12 24.90
CA PRO A 313 -19.00 19.38 24.19
C PRO A 313 -17.54 19.84 24.06
N GLN A 314 -16.69 19.50 25.06
CA GLN A 314 -15.26 19.81 25.09
C GLN A 314 -14.44 19.04 24.03
N VAL A 315 -14.97 17.97 23.46
CA VAL A 315 -14.36 17.17 22.40
C VAL A 315 -15.02 17.46 21.06
N ILE A 316 -16.35 17.33 20.98
CA ILE A 316 -17.05 17.39 19.69
C ILE A 316 -17.03 18.81 19.07
N VAL A 317 -17.14 19.86 19.89
CA VAL A 317 -17.16 21.24 19.39
C VAL A 317 -15.79 21.66 18.85
N PRO A 318 -14.67 21.49 19.57
CA PRO A 318 -13.34 21.74 19.00
C PRO A 318 -13.08 20.88 17.76
N ALA A 319 -13.41 19.58 17.79
CA ALA A 319 -13.21 18.68 16.67
C ALA A 319 -13.96 19.15 15.41
N LEU A 320 -15.22 19.57 15.54
CA LEU A 320 -16.01 20.10 14.42
C LEU A 320 -15.41 21.40 13.87
N LEU A 321 -15.02 22.33 14.73
CA LEU A 321 -14.42 23.59 14.30
C LEU A 321 -13.06 23.39 13.64
N ILE A 322 -12.22 22.50 14.18
CA ILE A 322 -10.92 22.13 13.60
C ILE A 322 -11.14 21.48 12.22
N PHE A 323 -12.09 20.53 12.12
CA PHE A 323 -12.43 19.89 10.87
C PHE A 323 -12.86 20.91 9.79
N LEU A 324 -13.76 21.83 10.13
CA LEU A 324 -14.22 22.88 9.23
C LEU A 324 -13.09 23.83 8.83
N PHE A 325 -12.30 24.30 9.79
CA PHE A 325 -11.16 25.18 9.54
C PHE A 325 -10.15 24.52 8.61
N MET A 326 -9.83 23.26 8.88
CA MET A 326 -8.86 22.51 8.10
C MET A 326 -9.34 22.25 6.68
N THR A 327 -10.62 21.88 6.51
CA THR A 327 -11.21 21.57 5.20
C THR A 327 -11.42 22.81 4.34
N LEU A 328 -11.84 23.93 4.95
CA LEU A 328 -12.23 25.14 4.22
C LEU A 328 -11.11 26.17 4.09
N ILE A 329 -10.14 26.17 5.00
CA ILE A 329 -9.10 27.20 5.07
C ILE A 329 -7.70 26.61 4.94
N SER A 330 -7.28 25.75 5.88
CA SER A 330 -5.90 25.31 5.98
C SER A 330 -5.44 24.53 4.75
N ARG A 331 -6.16 23.48 4.37
CA ARG A 331 -5.81 22.64 3.23
C ARG A 331 -5.92 23.39 1.90
N PRO A 332 -7.01 24.11 1.58
CA PRO A 332 -7.08 24.92 0.37
C PRO A 332 -5.99 25.98 0.27
N ALA A 333 -5.63 26.65 1.37
CA ALA A 333 -4.56 27.63 1.37
C ALA A 333 -3.21 27.00 1.03
N ALA A 334 -2.85 25.89 1.68
CA ALA A 334 -1.59 25.17 1.43
C ALA A 334 -1.51 24.64 -0.01
N VAL A 335 -2.58 23.97 -0.49
CA VAL A 335 -2.63 23.40 -1.83
C VAL A 335 -2.58 24.50 -2.90
N SER A 336 -3.34 25.59 -2.70
CA SER A 336 -3.34 26.72 -3.66
C SER A 336 -1.97 27.38 -3.74
N ALA A 337 -1.34 27.67 -2.59
CA ALA A 337 -0.03 28.29 -2.54
C ALA A 337 1.03 27.51 -3.34
N LEU A 338 0.94 26.18 -3.31
CA LEU A 338 1.95 25.30 -3.92
C LEU A 338 1.61 24.87 -5.35
N LEU A 339 0.35 24.73 -5.73
CA LEU A 339 -0.04 24.27 -7.07
C LEU A 339 -0.26 25.41 -8.07
N LEU A 340 -0.59 26.63 -7.63
CA LEU A 340 -0.74 27.80 -8.51
C LEU A 340 0.52 28.09 -9.33
N PRO A 341 1.76 28.04 -8.78
CA PRO A 341 2.98 28.22 -9.57
C PRO A 341 3.14 27.21 -10.70
N PHE A 342 2.59 26.00 -10.54
CA PHE A 342 2.58 24.96 -11.59
C PHE A 342 1.42 25.11 -12.59
N ARG A 343 0.69 26.22 -12.56
CA ARG A 343 -0.47 26.47 -13.43
C ARG A 343 -1.56 25.41 -13.33
N ALA A 344 -1.74 24.83 -12.14
CA ALA A 344 -2.83 23.88 -11.90
C ALA A 344 -4.18 24.59 -12.08
N LYS A 345 -5.14 23.87 -12.65
CA LYS A 345 -6.49 24.42 -12.85
C LYS A 345 -7.22 24.55 -11.52
N GLY A 346 -8.09 25.56 -11.39
CA GLY A 346 -8.85 25.81 -10.15
C GLY A 346 -9.68 24.61 -9.69
N ASN A 347 -10.29 23.86 -10.63
CA ASN A 347 -11.02 22.64 -10.33
C ASN A 347 -10.09 21.51 -9.83
N GLN A 348 -8.87 21.40 -10.34
CA GLN A 348 -7.87 20.47 -9.82
C GLN A 348 -7.46 20.82 -8.38
N ILE A 349 -7.15 22.11 -8.13
CA ILE A 349 -6.81 22.62 -6.79
C ILE A 349 -7.96 22.33 -5.82
N PHE A 350 -9.20 22.58 -6.23
CA PHE A 350 -10.38 22.30 -5.41
C PHE A 350 -10.49 20.81 -5.03
N VAL A 351 -10.38 19.90 -6.00
CA VAL A 351 -10.50 18.47 -5.76
C VAL A 351 -9.32 17.94 -4.93
N VAL A 352 -8.08 18.38 -5.17
CA VAL A 352 -6.90 18.02 -4.36
C VAL A 352 -7.06 18.51 -2.93
N SER A 353 -7.58 19.72 -2.73
CA SER A 353 -7.86 20.26 -1.40
C SER A 353 -8.92 19.43 -0.66
N TRP A 354 -10.02 19.09 -1.34
CA TRP A 354 -11.10 18.31 -0.76
C TRP A 354 -10.72 16.85 -0.49
N ALA A 355 -9.91 16.24 -1.38
CA ALA A 355 -9.44 14.87 -1.27
C ALA A 355 -8.41 14.64 -0.15
N GLY A 356 -8.04 15.67 0.61
CA GLY A 356 -7.18 15.55 1.78
C GLY A 356 -7.89 14.90 2.98
N LEU A 357 -8.45 13.69 2.78
CA LEU A 357 -9.05 12.89 3.84
C LEU A 357 -8.02 12.59 4.93
N ARG A 358 -8.44 12.63 6.19
CA ARG A 358 -7.59 12.23 7.32
C ARG A 358 -7.81 10.76 7.62
N GLY A 359 -6.70 10.05 7.84
CA GLY A 359 -6.73 8.59 7.94
C GLY A 359 -6.07 8.04 9.20
N VAL A 360 -5.65 6.81 9.06
CA VAL A 360 -5.02 5.98 10.08
C VAL A 360 -3.82 6.67 10.73
N ALA A 361 -2.91 7.25 9.92
CA ALA A 361 -1.67 7.81 10.41
C ALA A 361 -1.91 8.94 11.44
N SER A 362 -2.92 9.81 11.19
CA SER A 362 -3.26 10.88 12.14
C SER A 362 -3.63 10.34 13.52
N VAL A 363 -4.44 9.28 13.59
CA VAL A 363 -4.85 8.74 14.89
C VAL A 363 -3.71 7.95 15.55
N VAL A 364 -2.89 7.24 14.77
CA VAL A 364 -1.69 6.56 15.29
C VAL A 364 -0.71 7.57 15.89
N PHE A 365 -0.51 8.71 15.24
CA PHE A 365 0.37 9.76 15.78
C PHE A 365 -0.22 10.45 17.01
N ALA A 366 -1.56 10.51 17.13
CA ALA A 366 -2.19 10.94 18.38
C ALA A 366 -1.94 9.95 19.52
N VAL A 367 -2.09 8.64 19.26
CA VAL A 367 -1.78 7.58 20.22
C VAL A 367 -0.30 7.63 20.63
N TYR A 368 0.60 7.81 19.67
CA TYR A 368 2.03 8.01 19.93
C TYR A 368 2.29 9.22 20.85
N ALA A 369 1.68 10.37 20.57
CA ALA A 369 1.86 11.58 21.36
C ALA A 369 1.31 11.42 22.78
N VAL A 370 0.09 10.86 22.93
CA VAL A 370 -0.52 10.61 24.25
C VAL A 370 0.28 9.59 25.04
N GLY A 371 0.75 8.51 24.39
CA GLY A 371 1.55 7.47 25.04
C GLY A 371 2.90 7.96 25.58
N LEU A 372 3.49 9.01 24.97
CA LEU A 372 4.76 9.58 25.43
C LEU A 372 4.57 10.73 26.43
N ILE A 373 3.60 11.61 26.20
CA ILE A 373 3.38 12.80 27.06
C ILE A 373 2.65 12.40 28.35
N GLY A 374 1.75 11.41 28.26
CA GLY A 374 0.80 11.05 29.31
C GLY A 374 -0.49 11.87 29.21
N GLU A 375 -1.64 11.20 29.34
CA GLU A 375 -2.98 11.81 29.23
C GLU A 375 -3.20 12.88 30.30
N GLU A 376 -2.71 12.64 31.51
CA GLU A 376 -2.79 13.54 32.67
C GLU A 376 -2.08 14.86 32.47
N TYR A 377 -1.12 14.91 31.56
CA TYR A 377 -0.34 16.10 31.28
C TYR A 377 -0.89 16.92 30.11
N LEU A 378 -1.91 16.47 29.42
CA LEU A 378 -2.56 17.24 28.37
C LEU A 378 -3.81 17.95 28.92
N PRO A 379 -3.97 19.25 28.69
CA PRO A 379 -5.13 20.01 29.20
C PRO A 379 -6.42 19.70 28.46
N TYR A 380 -6.37 18.78 27.51
CA TYR A 380 -7.47 18.38 26.61
C TYR A 380 -7.28 16.93 26.16
N ASP A 381 -8.35 16.27 25.79
CA ASP A 381 -8.33 14.93 25.26
C ASP A 381 -7.90 14.92 23.77
N LEU A 382 -6.57 14.87 23.56
CA LEU A 382 -5.95 14.88 22.23
C LEU A 382 -6.47 13.73 21.35
N PHE A 383 -6.51 12.52 21.92
CA PHE A 383 -6.92 11.34 21.16
C PHE A 383 -8.35 11.47 20.65
N SER A 384 -9.30 11.79 21.55
CA SER A 384 -10.71 11.90 21.19
C SER A 384 -11.00 13.03 20.20
N ILE A 385 -10.30 14.18 20.32
CA ILE A 385 -10.45 15.29 19.37
C ILE A 385 -9.95 14.87 17.99
N VAL A 386 -8.74 14.31 17.87
CA VAL A 386 -8.17 13.85 16.59
C VAL A 386 -9.05 12.75 15.99
N PHE A 387 -9.49 11.81 16.81
CA PHE A 387 -10.36 10.72 16.38
C PHE A 387 -11.69 11.24 15.79
N CYS A 388 -12.34 12.20 16.46
CA CYS A 388 -13.55 12.85 15.95
C CYS A 388 -13.31 13.59 14.62
N VAL A 389 -12.19 14.30 14.49
CA VAL A 389 -11.81 15.00 13.24
C VAL A 389 -11.64 13.99 12.10
N VAL A 390 -10.97 12.86 12.34
CA VAL A 390 -10.78 11.79 11.34
C VAL A 390 -12.14 11.17 10.95
N LEU A 391 -13.00 10.88 11.91
CA LEU A 391 -14.36 10.38 11.63
C LEU A 391 -15.17 11.36 10.78
N LEU A 392 -15.17 12.64 11.13
CA LEU A 392 -15.86 13.69 10.37
C LEU A 392 -15.28 13.81 8.95
N SER A 393 -13.96 13.74 8.81
CA SER A 393 -13.29 13.77 7.51
C SER A 393 -13.73 12.59 6.64
N MET A 394 -13.69 11.37 7.16
CA MET A 394 -14.10 10.18 6.42
C MET A 394 -15.58 10.22 6.05
N LEU A 395 -16.45 10.62 6.98
CA LEU A 395 -17.89 10.69 6.75
C LEU A 395 -18.27 11.79 5.76
N VAL A 396 -17.81 13.01 5.98
CA VAL A 396 -18.25 14.18 5.20
C VAL A 396 -17.45 14.28 3.89
N GLN A 397 -16.13 14.38 3.98
CA GLN A 397 -15.30 14.54 2.78
C GLN A 397 -15.35 13.29 1.91
N GLY A 398 -15.26 12.09 2.49
CA GLY A 398 -15.32 10.84 1.75
C GLY A 398 -16.63 10.64 1.01
N THR A 399 -17.76 10.91 1.65
CA THR A 399 -19.09 10.77 1.03
C THR A 399 -19.33 11.80 -0.07
N LEU A 400 -18.86 13.02 0.10
CA LEU A 400 -19.06 14.11 -0.85
C LEU A 400 -18.04 14.12 -2.00
N LEU A 401 -16.89 13.45 -1.86
CA LEU A 401 -15.82 13.46 -2.87
C LEU A 401 -16.29 13.07 -4.27
N PRO A 402 -17.07 11.99 -4.51
CA PRO A 402 -17.55 11.63 -5.84
C PRO A 402 -18.46 12.71 -6.45
N LEU A 403 -19.34 13.28 -5.62
CA LEU A 403 -20.27 14.32 -6.05
C LEU A 403 -19.54 15.59 -6.45
N LEU A 404 -18.60 16.04 -5.63
CA LEU A 404 -17.82 17.23 -5.87
C LEU A 404 -16.86 17.07 -7.07
N SER A 405 -16.24 15.89 -7.22
CA SER A 405 -15.41 15.59 -8.40
C SER A 405 -16.21 15.64 -9.71
N LYS A 406 -17.47 15.19 -9.70
CA LYS A 406 -18.38 15.33 -10.83
C LYS A 406 -18.79 16.79 -11.10
N LYS A 407 -19.21 17.51 -10.05
CA LYS A 407 -19.64 18.91 -10.18
C LYS A 407 -18.52 19.84 -10.63
N SER A 408 -17.27 19.56 -10.26
CA SER A 408 -16.10 20.34 -10.67
C SER A 408 -15.52 19.93 -12.03
N ASP A 409 -16.21 19.09 -12.80
CA ASP A 409 -15.76 18.58 -14.11
C ASP A 409 -14.36 17.93 -14.05
N MET A 410 -14.06 17.21 -12.97
CA MET A 410 -12.77 16.54 -12.79
C MET A 410 -12.78 15.07 -13.17
N ILE A 411 -13.89 14.54 -13.67
CA ILE A 411 -13.98 13.15 -14.13
C ILE A 411 -13.47 13.03 -15.56
N ALA A 412 -12.54 12.12 -15.81
CA ALA A 412 -12.02 11.82 -17.13
C ALA A 412 -13.05 10.98 -17.91
N PRO A 413 -13.48 11.41 -19.12
CA PRO A 413 -14.37 10.59 -19.95
C PRO A 413 -13.60 9.39 -20.53
N GLY A 414 -14.15 8.19 -20.43
CA GLY A 414 -13.63 6.98 -21.09
C GLY A 414 -12.29 6.45 -20.58
N GLY A 415 -11.80 6.97 -19.47
CA GLY A 415 -10.59 6.45 -18.85
C GLY A 415 -10.86 5.11 -18.15
N ASP A 416 -9.93 4.16 -18.29
CA ASP A 416 -9.91 2.97 -17.45
C ASP A 416 -10.04 3.36 -15.99
N VAL A 417 -10.89 2.62 -15.30
CA VAL A 417 -11.18 2.87 -13.89
C VAL A 417 -9.88 2.84 -13.12
N LEU A 418 -9.54 3.97 -12.51
CA LEU A 418 -8.48 4.18 -11.53
C LEU A 418 -7.57 2.97 -11.32
N ARG A 419 -6.47 2.97 -12.06
CA ARG A 419 -5.34 2.11 -11.74
C ARG A 419 -4.47 2.85 -10.74
N THR A 420 -4.31 2.29 -9.56
CA THR A 420 -3.29 2.71 -8.61
C THR A 420 -1.91 2.30 -9.12
N PHE A 421 -0.85 2.86 -8.58
CA PHE A 421 0.51 2.39 -8.91
C PHE A 421 0.68 0.89 -8.65
N ASN A 422 -0.03 0.34 -7.67
CA ASN A 422 -0.03 -1.09 -7.37
C ASN A 422 -0.67 -1.92 -8.50
N ASP A 423 -1.77 -1.44 -9.09
CA ASP A 423 -2.43 -2.13 -10.21
C ASP A 423 -1.53 -2.21 -11.44
N TYR A 424 -0.70 -1.17 -11.71
CA TYR A 424 0.31 -1.24 -12.78
C TYR A 424 1.41 -2.26 -12.51
N GLN A 425 1.59 -2.70 -11.26
CA GLN A 425 2.52 -3.78 -10.92
C GLN A 425 1.88 -5.16 -11.03
N GLU A 426 0.57 -5.26 -10.92
CA GLU A 426 -0.22 -6.47 -11.12
C GLU A 426 -0.60 -6.74 -12.58
N GLU A 427 -0.39 -5.76 -13.49
CA GLU A 427 -0.75 -5.93 -14.90
C GLU A 427 -0.08 -7.13 -15.55
N GLY A 428 -0.90 -8.10 -15.79
CA GLY A 428 -0.56 -9.29 -16.53
C GLY A 428 -1.61 -10.39 -16.45
N SER A 429 -2.90 -10.07 -16.71
CA SER A 429 -3.84 -11.11 -17.16
C SER A 429 -3.38 -11.75 -18.49
N VAL A 430 -2.27 -11.24 -19.02
CA VAL A 430 -1.63 -11.72 -20.24
C VAL A 430 -0.20 -12.13 -19.90
N SER A 431 0.08 -13.41 -19.97
CA SER A 431 1.43 -13.96 -19.87
C SER A 431 2.14 -13.82 -21.20
N PHE A 432 3.35 -13.23 -21.18
CA PHE A 432 4.21 -13.19 -22.36
C PHE A 432 5.13 -14.41 -22.37
N VAL A 433 4.97 -15.25 -23.38
CA VAL A 433 5.82 -16.43 -23.60
C VAL A 433 6.77 -16.15 -24.75
N LYS A 434 8.05 -16.45 -24.55
CA LYS A 434 9.05 -16.36 -25.60
C LYS A 434 9.20 -17.72 -26.28
N ILE A 435 9.02 -17.76 -27.60
CA ILE A 435 9.16 -18.96 -28.42
C ILE A 435 10.28 -18.72 -29.43
N VAL A 436 11.32 -19.52 -29.38
CA VAL A 436 12.37 -19.51 -30.40
C VAL A 436 11.94 -20.45 -31.54
N VAL A 437 11.88 -19.92 -32.75
CA VAL A 437 11.51 -20.68 -33.93
C VAL A 437 12.73 -21.47 -34.41
N GLY A 438 12.74 -22.78 -34.12
CA GLY A 438 13.76 -23.69 -34.69
C GLY A 438 13.52 -23.98 -36.17
N GLU A 439 14.48 -24.61 -36.86
CA GLU A 439 14.39 -24.97 -38.28
C GLU A 439 13.21 -25.89 -38.58
N ASN A 440 12.85 -26.79 -37.65
CA ASN A 440 11.73 -27.74 -37.77
C ASN A 440 10.45 -27.21 -37.13
N HIS A 441 10.34 -25.93 -36.77
CA HIS A 441 9.13 -25.41 -36.16
C HIS A 441 7.98 -25.33 -37.16
N PRO A 442 6.73 -25.74 -36.81
CA PRO A 442 5.60 -25.78 -37.75
C PRO A 442 5.25 -24.44 -38.41
N TRP A 443 5.73 -23.33 -37.84
CA TRP A 443 5.49 -21.99 -38.36
C TRP A 443 6.67 -21.43 -39.16
N ALA A 444 7.84 -22.10 -39.15
CA ALA A 444 9.03 -21.64 -39.89
C ALA A 444 8.70 -21.59 -41.41
N GLY A 445 9.02 -20.44 -42.03
CA GLY A 445 8.76 -20.19 -43.46
C GLY A 445 7.32 -19.82 -43.82
N LYS A 446 6.36 -19.84 -42.87
CA LYS A 446 4.95 -19.49 -43.11
C LYS A 446 4.63 -18.04 -42.77
N LYS A 447 3.62 -17.49 -43.44
CA LYS A 447 3.05 -16.19 -43.03
C LYS A 447 2.16 -16.41 -41.81
N LEU A 448 2.08 -15.38 -40.93
CA LEU A 448 1.31 -15.48 -39.68
C LEU A 448 -0.17 -15.81 -39.90
N LYS A 449 -0.78 -15.31 -40.97
CA LYS A 449 -2.17 -15.64 -41.33
C LYS A 449 -2.39 -17.12 -41.66
N ASP A 450 -1.32 -17.83 -42.07
CA ASP A 450 -1.36 -19.24 -42.46
C ASP A 450 -0.93 -20.18 -41.30
N CYS A 451 -0.56 -19.60 -40.14
CA CYS A 451 -0.20 -20.33 -38.93
C CYS A 451 -1.46 -20.69 -38.13
N VAL A 452 -1.60 -21.95 -37.77
CA VAL A 452 -2.67 -22.38 -36.86
C VAL A 452 -2.31 -21.95 -35.44
N MET A 453 -3.07 -21.03 -34.91
CA MET A 453 -2.90 -20.52 -33.53
C MET A 453 -4.20 -20.70 -32.75
N PRO A 454 -4.11 -20.90 -31.40
CA PRO A 454 -5.28 -20.85 -30.54
C PRO A 454 -5.97 -19.46 -30.61
N ARG A 455 -7.29 -19.41 -30.42
CA ARG A 455 -8.09 -18.18 -30.57
C ARG A 455 -7.65 -17.01 -29.68
N GLU A 456 -7.03 -17.29 -28.53
CA GLU A 456 -6.61 -16.32 -27.54
C GLU A 456 -5.08 -16.11 -27.51
N PHE A 457 -4.39 -16.53 -28.56
CA PHE A 457 -2.94 -16.46 -28.68
C PHE A 457 -2.54 -15.40 -29.70
N LEU A 458 -1.79 -14.40 -29.28
CA LEU A 458 -1.36 -13.29 -30.12
C LEU A 458 0.17 -13.21 -30.16
N ILE A 459 0.76 -13.16 -31.35
CA ILE A 459 2.17 -12.80 -31.49
C ILE A 459 2.28 -11.28 -31.47
N VAL A 460 2.89 -10.74 -30.39
CA VAL A 460 2.99 -9.30 -30.14
C VAL A 460 4.21 -8.71 -30.83
N LEU A 461 5.34 -9.41 -30.78
CA LEU A 461 6.61 -8.98 -31.34
C LEU A 461 7.36 -10.17 -31.93
N ILE A 462 8.14 -9.92 -32.98
CA ILE A 462 9.13 -10.83 -33.53
C ILE A 462 10.51 -10.16 -33.41
N VAL A 463 11.45 -10.82 -32.73
CA VAL A 463 12.83 -10.35 -32.66
C VAL A 463 13.66 -11.21 -33.61
N ARG A 464 14.21 -10.58 -34.63
CA ARG A 464 15.02 -11.21 -35.69
C ARG A 464 16.44 -10.62 -35.64
N GLY A 465 17.36 -11.33 -35.00
CA GLY A 465 18.68 -10.78 -34.71
C GLY A 465 18.56 -9.56 -33.78
N GLU A 466 18.97 -8.39 -34.24
CA GLU A 466 18.84 -7.12 -33.49
C GLU A 466 17.58 -6.32 -33.81
N GLU A 467 16.82 -6.74 -34.82
CA GLU A 467 15.62 -6.03 -35.28
C GLU A 467 14.36 -6.52 -34.55
N VAL A 468 13.53 -5.56 -34.08
CA VAL A 468 12.25 -5.83 -33.44
C VAL A 468 11.13 -5.45 -34.40
N LEU A 469 10.35 -6.43 -34.82
CA LEU A 469 9.24 -6.29 -35.76
C LEU A 469 7.91 -6.37 -35.03
N VAL A 470 6.98 -5.45 -35.34
CA VAL A 470 5.57 -5.59 -34.98
C VAL A 470 4.88 -6.39 -36.08
N PRO A 471 4.47 -7.65 -35.83
CA PRO A 471 3.98 -8.51 -36.87
C PRO A 471 2.57 -8.14 -37.33
N ASN A 472 2.28 -8.47 -38.58
CA ASN A 472 0.92 -8.48 -39.16
C ASN A 472 0.67 -9.82 -39.86
N GLY A 473 -0.54 -10.05 -40.37
CA GLY A 473 -0.89 -11.32 -41.00
C GLY A 473 0.00 -11.72 -42.20
N GLU A 474 0.63 -10.76 -42.88
CA GLU A 474 1.55 -11.00 -44.02
C GLU A 474 3.01 -11.20 -43.58
N THR A 475 3.33 -11.00 -42.31
CA THR A 475 4.67 -11.19 -41.77
C THR A 475 5.06 -12.65 -41.80
N GLN A 476 6.19 -12.97 -42.43
CA GLN A 476 6.73 -14.32 -42.48
C GLN A 476 7.57 -14.61 -41.24
N VAL A 477 7.33 -15.76 -40.63
CA VAL A 477 8.11 -16.28 -39.49
C VAL A 477 9.31 -17.07 -40.02
N ASN A 478 10.51 -16.71 -39.64
CA ASN A 478 11.73 -17.37 -40.07
C ASN A 478 12.33 -18.24 -38.96
N ALA A 479 13.08 -19.26 -39.35
CA ALA A 479 13.91 -19.99 -38.39
C ALA A 479 14.91 -19.02 -37.73
N GLY A 480 15.11 -19.13 -36.43
CA GLY A 480 15.92 -18.22 -35.63
C GLY A 480 15.17 -17.01 -35.04
N ASP A 481 13.92 -16.76 -35.47
CA ASP A 481 13.10 -15.70 -34.87
C ASP A 481 12.74 -16.02 -33.42
N LEU A 482 12.79 -15.00 -32.56
CA LEU A 482 12.24 -15.05 -31.21
C LEU A 482 10.85 -14.40 -31.24
N LEU A 483 9.81 -15.20 -31.12
CA LEU A 483 8.43 -14.73 -31.03
C LEU A 483 8.11 -14.38 -29.58
N VAL A 484 7.59 -13.19 -29.33
CA VAL A 484 6.98 -12.81 -28.05
C VAL A 484 5.47 -12.93 -28.24
N THR A 485 4.89 -13.91 -27.58
CA THR A 485 3.48 -14.23 -27.67
C THR A 485 2.76 -13.84 -26.41
N ALA A 486 1.56 -13.32 -26.55
CA ALA A 486 0.65 -13.01 -25.47
C ALA A 486 -0.44 -14.08 -25.42
N ALA A 487 -0.65 -14.66 -24.26
CA ALA A 487 -1.75 -15.55 -23.97
C ALA A 487 -2.41 -15.14 -22.66
N PRO A 488 -3.73 -15.34 -22.47
CA PRO A 488 -4.36 -15.13 -21.17
C PRO A 488 -3.66 -15.94 -20.10
N GLU A 489 -3.50 -15.34 -18.91
CA GLU A 489 -3.02 -16.08 -17.76
C GLU A 489 -4.05 -17.16 -17.43
N PHE A 490 -3.59 -18.38 -17.21
CA PHE A 490 -4.45 -19.49 -16.92
C PHE A 490 -5.06 -19.31 -15.51
N GLU A 491 -6.35 -18.94 -15.45
CA GLU A 491 -7.12 -18.96 -14.21
C GLU A 491 -7.68 -20.39 -14.03
N ASN A 492 -7.22 -21.05 -12.99
CA ASN A 492 -7.68 -22.40 -12.62
C ASN A 492 -9.15 -22.35 -12.15
N ARG A 493 -10.11 -22.38 -13.09
CA ARG A 493 -11.55 -22.42 -12.79
C ARG A 493 -12.14 -23.83 -12.87
N GLU A 494 -11.36 -24.80 -13.35
CA GLU A 494 -11.81 -26.19 -13.48
C GLU A 494 -10.88 -27.11 -12.70
N GLU A 495 -11.46 -28.13 -12.09
CA GLU A 495 -10.74 -29.13 -11.31
C GLU A 495 -9.97 -30.07 -12.24
N PHE A 496 -8.67 -29.80 -12.44
CA PHE A 496 -7.77 -30.80 -12.95
C PHE A 496 -6.63 -31.03 -11.98
N GLY A 497 -6.30 -32.28 -11.82
CA GLY A 497 -5.17 -32.71 -11.02
C GLY A 497 -3.89 -32.72 -11.84
N MET A 498 -2.81 -32.10 -11.33
CA MET A 498 -1.46 -32.34 -11.83
C MET A 498 -0.80 -33.40 -10.95
N TYR A 499 -0.16 -34.39 -11.59
CA TYR A 499 0.63 -35.40 -10.90
C TYR A 499 1.92 -35.70 -11.65
N GLU A 500 2.93 -36.18 -10.92
CA GLU A 500 4.21 -36.57 -11.50
C GLU A 500 4.30 -38.09 -11.52
N GLU A 501 4.74 -38.66 -12.66
CA GLU A 501 4.97 -40.08 -12.85
C GLU A 501 6.42 -40.31 -13.25
N TYR A 502 7.18 -41.03 -12.41
CA TYR A 502 8.57 -41.33 -12.68
C TYR A 502 8.71 -42.61 -13.50
N LEU A 503 9.45 -42.54 -14.61
CA LEU A 503 9.72 -43.69 -15.47
C LEU A 503 10.98 -44.45 -15.02
N GLY A 504 10.83 -45.41 -14.13
CA GLY A 504 11.92 -46.30 -13.71
C GLY A 504 12.34 -47.28 -14.83
N GLU A 505 13.42 -48.03 -14.58
CA GLU A 505 13.85 -49.11 -15.49
C GLU A 505 12.74 -50.15 -15.67
N GLY A 506 12.32 -50.40 -16.93
CA GLY A 506 11.24 -51.35 -17.25
C GLY A 506 9.82 -50.78 -17.20
N HIS A 507 9.64 -49.46 -17.06
CA HIS A 507 8.32 -48.84 -17.12
C HIS A 507 7.67 -49.02 -18.51
N ALA A 508 6.35 -49.26 -18.54
CA ALA A 508 5.60 -49.57 -19.75
C ALA A 508 5.65 -48.50 -20.86
N TYR A 509 5.99 -47.25 -20.47
CA TYR A 509 6.08 -46.10 -21.39
C TYR A 509 7.51 -45.82 -21.85
N ALA A 510 8.55 -46.33 -21.16
CA ALA A 510 9.94 -46.11 -21.55
C ALA A 510 10.24 -46.73 -22.93
N GLY A 511 10.94 -45.95 -23.78
CA GLY A 511 11.28 -46.35 -25.14
C GLY A 511 10.16 -46.19 -26.18
N LYS A 512 9.01 -45.64 -25.81
CA LYS A 512 7.90 -45.39 -26.72
C LYS A 512 7.72 -43.92 -27.03
N ALA A 513 7.25 -43.61 -28.24
CA ALA A 513 6.81 -42.25 -28.56
C ALA A 513 5.45 -41.95 -27.93
N ILE A 514 5.23 -40.69 -27.52
CA ILE A 514 3.99 -40.28 -26.83
C ILE A 514 2.74 -40.60 -27.66
N LYS A 515 2.80 -40.45 -29.00
CA LYS A 515 1.69 -40.79 -29.91
C LYS A 515 1.31 -42.29 -29.88
N ASP A 516 2.22 -43.15 -29.47
CA ASP A 516 2.05 -44.59 -29.44
C ASP A 516 1.66 -45.09 -28.02
N LEU A 517 1.44 -44.16 -27.07
CA LEU A 517 0.99 -44.47 -25.72
C LEU A 517 -0.53 -44.57 -25.65
N ASN A 518 -1.03 -45.59 -25.00
CA ASN A 518 -2.44 -45.69 -24.58
C ASN A 518 -2.62 -44.94 -23.24
N LEU A 519 -2.66 -43.62 -23.29
CA LEU A 519 -2.97 -42.82 -22.10
C LEU A 519 -4.45 -42.92 -21.75
N PRO A 520 -4.82 -42.91 -20.46
CA PRO A 520 -6.21 -42.83 -20.04
C PRO A 520 -6.93 -41.64 -20.65
N GLN A 521 -8.23 -41.76 -20.91
CA GLN A 521 -9.02 -40.65 -21.44
C GLN A 521 -8.98 -39.46 -20.47
N GLY A 522 -8.67 -38.25 -20.95
CA GLY A 522 -8.53 -37.03 -20.13
C GLY A 522 -7.16 -36.83 -19.51
N VAL A 523 -6.15 -37.68 -19.80
CA VAL A 523 -4.77 -37.51 -19.34
C VAL A 523 -3.92 -36.93 -20.46
N LEU A 524 -3.17 -35.88 -20.17
CA LEU A 524 -2.21 -35.25 -21.07
C LEU A 524 -0.84 -35.15 -20.37
N ILE A 525 0.22 -35.52 -21.06
CA ILE A 525 1.59 -35.25 -20.60
C ILE A 525 1.91 -33.81 -20.97
N ALA A 526 2.00 -32.93 -19.95
CA ALA A 526 2.25 -31.50 -20.14
C ALA A 526 3.73 -31.17 -20.26
N MET A 527 4.60 -31.95 -19.59
CA MET A 527 6.03 -31.68 -19.49
C MET A 527 6.78 -32.95 -19.10
N ILE A 528 8.03 -33.07 -19.55
CA ILE A 528 8.95 -34.13 -19.17
C ILE A 528 10.18 -33.51 -18.51
N LYS A 529 10.51 -33.94 -17.30
CA LYS A 529 11.77 -33.61 -16.63
C LYS A 529 12.79 -34.68 -16.97
N ARG A 530 13.90 -34.32 -17.63
CA ARG A 530 14.96 -35.23 -18.07
C ARG A 530 16.33 -34.66 -17.77
N GLY A 531 17.14 -35.35 -16.98
CA GLY A 531 18.53 -34.97 -16.72
C GLY A 531 18.71 -33.54 -16.16
N GLY A 532 17.78 -33.05 -15.32
CA GLY A 532 17.77 -31.68 -14.76
C GLY A 532 17.24 -30.59 -15.71
N GLY A 533 16.86 -30.95 -16.93
CA GLY A 533 16.21 -30.08 -17.91
C GLY A 533 14.73 -30.37 -18.08
N THR A 534 14.01 -29.47 -18.76
CA THR A 534 12.60 -29.62 -19.11
C THR A 534 12.45 -29.84 -20.60
N VAL A 535 11.72 -30.89 -21.00
CA VAL A 535 11.39 -31.20 -22.38
C VAL A 535 9.89 -30.95 -22.57
N ILE A 536 9.55 -30.15 -23.57
CA ILE A 536 8.14 -29.96 -23.98
C ILE A 536 7.76 -31.16 -24.87
N PRO A 537 6.74 -31.96 -24.47
CA PRO A 537 6.37 -33.16 -25.19
C PRO A 537 5.60 -32.82 -26.47
N TYR A 538 5.85 -33.61 -27.52
CA TYR A 538 5.04 -33.68 -28.72
C TYR A 538 4.88 -35.15 -29.14
N GLY A 539 3.94 -35.45 -30.05
CA GLY A 539 3.58 -36.83 -30.34
C GLY A 539 4.74 -37.77 -30.69
N ALA A 540 5.81 -37.27 -31.34
CA ALA A 540 7.00 -38.06 -31.67
C ALA A 540 8.10 -38.07 -30.58
N THR A 541 7.88 -37.43 -29.45
CA THR A 541 8.85 -37.45 -28.34
C THR A 541 8.92 -38.84 -27.75
N GLU A 542 10.10 -39.46 -27.79
CA GLU A 542 10.37 -40.75 -27.14
C GLU A 542 10.65 -40.54 -25.64
N LEU A 543 9.96 -41.30 -24.82
CA LEU A 543 10.13 -41.34 -23.39
C LEU A 543 11.32 -42.22 -23.01
N GLN A 544 12.15 -41.75 -22.09
CA GLN A 544 13.36 -42.45 -21.64
C GLN A 544 13.22 -42.92 -20.20
N SER A 545 13.89 -44.02 -19.86
CA SER A 545 14.05 -44.39 -18.47
C SER A 545 14.78 -43.27 -17.72
N GLY A 546 14.30 -42.90 -16.52
CA GLY A 546 14.77 -41.75 -15.75
C GLY A 546 13.99 -40.44 -15.98
N ASP A 547 13.05 -40.42 -16.94
CA ASP A 547 12.15 -39.26 -17.13
C ASP A 547 11.14 -39.18 -15.97
N THR A 548 10.78 -37.97 -15.60
CA THR A 548 9.60 -37.70 -14.78
C THR A 548 8.58 -36.97 -15.62
N LEU A 549 7.47 -37.59 -15.84
CA LEU A 549 6.34 -37.04 -16.61
C LEU A 549 5.49 -36.15 -15.67
N VAL A 550 5.21 -34.94 -16.08
CA VAL A 550 4.20 -34.09 -15.42
C VAL A 550 2.92 -34.21 -16.23
N CYS A 551 1.94 -34.89 -15.67
CA CYS A 551 0.67 -35.20 -16.31
C CYS A 551 -0.45 -34.32 -15.73
N ILE A 552 -1.36 -33.90 -16.62
CA ILE A 552 -2.61 -33.24 -16.27
C ILE A 552 -3.73 -34.24 -16.47
N ARG A 553 -4.63 -34.35 -15.50
CA ARG A 553 -5.84 -35.16 -15.58
C ARG A 553 -7.06 -34.29 -15.38
N LEU A 554 -7.97 -34.28 -16.35
CA LEU A 554 -9.33 -33.73 -16.17
C LEU A 554 -10.11 -34.66 -15.26
N THR A 555 -10.60 -34.13 -14.13
CA THR A 555 -11.47 -34.85 -13.18
C THR A 555 -12.91 -34.75 -13.58
#